data_7b845d0960b2f40f11d81fdd84d9eab7
#
_entry.id   7b845d0960b2f40f11d81fdd84d9eab7
#
_cell.length_a   1.000
_cell.length_b   1.000
_cell.length_c   1.000
_cell.angle_alpha   90.00
_cell.angle_beta   90.00
_cell.angle_gamma   90.00
#
_symmetry.space_group_name_H-M   'P 1'
#
loop_
_entity.id
_entity.type
_entity.pdbx_description
1 polymer ?
#
loop_
_entity_poly.entity_id
_entity_poly.type
_entity_poly.pdbx_seq_one_letter_code
_entity_poly.pdbx_strand_id
1 'polypeptide(L)'
;MLRIIAFTFVLLSSSNIVLGVQDVAIDNFIARQAKRERGEEYREARKVLAGDLTHDGEPETVVLYTIEGQGGSNLYIQYVAVFLRRKGKLAPLTNTNVGGKSARSVELTAVDSNSILLDTLNYGPKDASCCPSVKGTTRYVLSGGTLHEQKRRKPTARRI
;
A
#
# COMPACT_ATOMS: atom_id res chain seq x y z
N MET A 1 -31.04 -19.65 49.02
CA MET A 1 -29.80 -20.05 48.33
C MET A 1 -29.84 -19.50 46.92
N LEU A 2 -29.15 -18.40 46.68
CA LEU A 2 -29.12 -17.67 45.42
C LEU A 2 -27.89 -18.13 44.63
N ARG A 3 -28.03 -18.80 43.48
CA ARG A 3 -26.92 -19.22 42.63
C ARG A 3 -26.64 -18.10 41.62
N ILE A 4 -25.52 -17.43 41.78
CA ILE A 4 -24.98 -16.46 40.82
C ILE A 4 -24.29 -17.25 39.71
N ILE A 5 -24.84 -17.19 38.49
CA ILE A 5 -24.21 -17.73 37.27
C ILE A 5 -23.33 -16.63 36.69
N ALA A 6 -22.02 -16.80 36.81
CA ALA A 6 -21.04 -15.91 36.17
C ALA A 6 -20.96 -16.24 34.69
N PHE A 7 -21.37 -15.29 33.84
CA PHE A 7 -21.18 -15.36 32.41
C PHE A 7 -19.76 -14.88 32.08
N THR A 8 -18.90 -15.82 31.72
CA THR A 8 -17.54 -15.52 31.24
C THR A 8 -17.64 -15.10 29.78
N PHE A 9 -17.44 -13.81 29.52
CA PHE A 9 -17.37 -13.25 28.16
C PHE A 9 -15.98 -13.57 27.58
N VAL A 10 -15.89 -14.53 26.67
CA VAL A 10 -14.66 -14.83 25.93
C VAL A 10 -14.56 -13.85 24.78
N LEU A 11 -13.66 -12.87 24.89
CA LEU A 11 -13.26 -11.99 23.80
C LEU A 11 -12.43 -12.80 22.79
N LEU A 12 -13.07 -13.22 21.70
CA LEU A 12 -12.38 -13.75 20.53
C LEU A 12 -11.68 -12.58 19.82
N SER A 13 -10.39 -12.42 20.07
CA SER A 13 -9.52 -11.56 19.26
C SER A 13 -9.39 -12.20 17.87
N SER A 14 -10.06 -11.61 16.89
CA SER A 14 -9.96 -11.98 15.48
C SER A 14 -8.56 -11.62 14.98
N SER A 15 -7.63 -12.56 15.04
CA SER A 15 -6.35 -12.46 14.35
C SER A 15 -6.65 -12.52 12.84
N ASN A 16 -6.50 -11.40 12.14
CA ASN A 16 -6.56 -11.34 10.68
C ASN A 16 -5.36 -12.10 10.11
N ILE A 17 -5.52 -13.39 9.87
CA ILE A 17 -4.60 -14.16 9.05
C ILE A 17 -4.87 -13.70 7.62
N VAL A 18 -4.00 -12.84 7.09
CA VAL A 18 -3.95 -12.53 5.66
C VAL A 18 -3.37 -13.75 4.96
N LEU A 19 -4.23 -14.74 4.69
CA LEU A 19 -3.94 -15.77 3.70
C LEU A 19 -3.82 -15.05 2.36
N GLY A 20 -2.71 -15.28 1.65
CA GLY A 20 -2.45 -14.74 0.33
C GLY A 20 -3.53 -15.17 -0.66
N VAL A 21 -4.65 -14.46 -0.68
CA VAL A 21 -5.69 -14.64 -1.67
C VAL A 21 -5.15 -14.11 -2.97
N GLN A 22 -4.82 -15.01 -3.89
CA GLN A 22 -4.67 -14.67 -5.31
C GLN A 22 -6.04 -14.23 -5.81
N ASP A 23 -6.33 -12.93 -5.67
CA ASP A 23 -7.57 -12.40 -6.21
C ASP A 23 -7.38 -12.11 -7.70
N VAL A 24 -8.15 -12.83 -8.52
CA VAL A 24 -8.12 -12.71 -9.99
C VAL A 24 -8.32 -11.27 -10.45
N ALA A 25 -9.06 -10.45 -9.70
CA ALA A 25 -9.27 -9.05 -10.04
C ALA A 25 -7.98 -8.23 -9.90
N ILE A 26 -7.18 -8.49 -8.85
CA ILE A 26 -5.87 -7.87 -8.63
C ILE A 26 -4.91 -8.31 -9.74
N ASP A 27 -4.81 -9.62 -9.98
CA ASP A 27 -3.92 -10.18 -11.00
C ASP A 27 -4.22 -9.60 -12.39
N ASN A 28 -5.49 -9.56 -12.79
CA ASN A 28 -5.92 -8.98 -14.05
C ASN A 28 -5.66 -7.48 -14.14
N PHE A 29 -5.79 -6.75 -13.03
CA PHE A 29 -5.52 -5.31 -12.99
C PHE A 29 -4.02 -5.06 -13.22
N ILE A 30 -3.15 -5.76 -12.48
CA ILE A 30 -1.70 -5.60 -12.58
C ILE A 30 -1.19 -6.05 -13.97
N ALA A 31 -1.69 -7.17 -14.49
CA ALA A 31 -1.33 -7.65 -15.84
C ALA A 31 -1.67 -6.62 -16.93
N ARG A 32 -2.81 -5.93 -16.83
CA ARG A 32 -3.14 -4.83 -17.75
C ARG A 32 -2.21 -3.64 -17.62
N GLN A 33 -1.79 -3.31 -16.39
CA GLN A 33 -0.80 -2.25 -16.14
C GLN A 33 0.56 -2.62 -16.74
N ALA A 34 1.05 -3.82 -16.47
CA ALA A 34 2.31 -4.33 -16.99
C ALA A 34 2.34 -4.30 -18.54
N LYS A 35 1.26 -4.76 -19.19
CA LYS A 35 1.11 -4.70 -20.64
C LYS A 35 1.19 -3.28 -21.19
N ARG A 36 0.51 -2.30 -20.56
CA ARG A 36 0.56 -0.89 -20.98
C ARG A 36 1.98 -0.32 -20.91
N GLU A 37 2.74 -0.71 -19.91
CA GLU A 37 4.12 -0.25 -19.67
C GLU A 37 5.17 -1.07 -20.42
N ARG A 38 4.76 -2.13 -21.12
CA ARG A 38 5.66 -3.08 -21.79
C ARG A 38 6.69 -3.67 -20.82
N GLY A 39 6.24 -4.00 -19.62
CA GLY A 39 7.02 -4.60 -18.54
C GLY A 39 6.31 -5.83 -17.98
N GLU A 40 6.85 -6.34 -16.89
CA GLU A 40 6.33 -7.50 -16.17
C GLU A 40 6.18 -7.18 -14.68
N GLU A 41 5.29 -7.89 -14.00
CA GLU A 41 5.19 -7.75 -12.55
C GLU A 41 6.29 -8.56 -11.86
N TYR A 42 7.04 -7.90 -10.96
CA TYR A 42 7.89 -8.58 -9.99
C TYR A 42 7.04 -9.05 -8.81
N ARG A 43 6.48 -10.25 -8.93
CA ARG A 43 5.42 -10.78 -8.05
C ARG A 43 5.88 -10.99 -6.61
N GLU A 44 7.17 -11.31 -6.40
CA GLU A 44 7.76 -11.51 -5.08
C GLU A 44 7.75 -10.25 -4.21
N ALA A 45 7.73 -9.08 -4.83
CA ALA A 45 7.64 -7.78 -4.14
C ALA A 45 6.19 -7.33 -3.88
N ARG A 46 5.17 -8.09 -4.34
CA ARG A 46 3.77 -7.73 -4.09
C ARG A 46 3.45 -7.83 -2.61
N LYS A 47 2.82 -6.81 -2.06
CA LYS A 47 2.32 -6.79 -0.69
C LYS A 47 0.85 -6.35 -0.67
N VAL A 48 0.04 -7.05 0.11
CA VAL A 48 -1.39 -6.78 0.21
C VAL A 48 -1.75 -6.57 1.67
N LEU A 49 -2.39 -5.45 1.97
CA LEU A 49 -2.97 -5.14 3.27
C LEU A 49 -4.42 -4.73 3.10
N ALA A 50 -5.18 -4.77 4.19
CA ALA A 50 -6.55 -4.30 4.22
C ALA A 50 -6.72 -3.26 5.32
N GLY A 51 -7.60 -2.27 5.10
CA GLY A 51 -7.96 -1.26 6.08
C GLY A 51 -9.10 -0.39 5.58
N ASP A 52 -9.91 0.12 6.49
CA ASP A 52 -11.07 0.97 6.18
C ASP A 52 -10.60 2.41 5.88
N LEU A 53 -10.28 2.67 4.61
CA LEU A 53 -9.81 3.98 4.13
C LEU A 53 -10.95 4.96 3.84
N THR A 54 -12.16 4.44 3.62
CA THR A 54 -13.34 5.25 3.27
C THR A 54 -14.25 5.52 4.45
N HIS A 55 -14.02 4.88 5.59
CA HIS A 55 -14.83 4.95 6.82
C HIS A 55 -16.28 4.50 6.64
N ASP A 56 -16.50 3.53 5.74
CA ASP A 56 -17.82 2.94 5.53
C ASP A 56 -18.02 1.62 6.29
N GLY A 57 -17.00 1.17 7.02
CA GLY A 57 -16.97 -0.07 7.80
C GLY A 57 -16.55 -1.31 6.99
N GLU A 58 -16.34 -1.18 5.68
CA GLU A 58 -15.86 -2.25 4.81
C GLU A 58 -14.37 -2.00 4.47
N PRO A 59 -13.46 -2.94 4.76
CA PRO A 59 -12.05 -2.70 4.50
C PRO A 59 -11.73 -2.71 3.00
N GLU A 60 -11.02 -1.67 2.53
CA GLU A 60 -10.39 -1.65 1.23
C GLU A 60 -9.18 -2.60 1.20
N THR A 61 -8.92 -3.14 0.02
CA THR A 61 -7.68 -3.90 -0.24
C THR A 61 -6.66 -2.97 -0.87
N VAL A 62 -5.50 -2.82 -0.21
CA VAL A 62 -4.37 -2.01 -0.66
C VAL A 62 -3.27 -2.93 -1.15
N VAL A 63 -2.80 -2.71 -2.37
CA VAL A 63 -1.79 -3.54 -3.02
C VAL A 63 -0.60 -2.67 -3.42
N LEU A 64 0.58 -2.92 -2.82
CA LEU A 64 1.85 -2.47 -3.36
C LEU A 64 2.32 -3.50 -4.37
N TYR A 65 2.69 -3.08 -5.58
CA TYR A 65 3.25 -3.94 -6.62
C TYR A 65 4.31 -3.22 -7.45
N THR A 66 5.16 -3.99 -8.10
CA THR A 66 6.27 -3.49 -8.90
C THR A 66 6.13 -3.97 -10.34
N ILE A 67 6.24 -3.07 -11.30
CA ILE A 67 6.42 -3.39 -12.72
C ILE A 67 7.88 -3.12 -13.07
N GLU A 68 8.53 -4.09 -13.70
CA GLU A 68 9.93 -3.99 -14.12
C GLU A 68 10.09 -4.33 -15.60
N GLY A 69 11.29 -4.06 -16.14
CA GLY A 69 11.66 -4.44 -17.50
C GLY A 69 11.00 -3.63 -18.60
N GLN A 70 10.46 -2.43 -18.33
CA GLN A 70 9.76 -1.59 -19.29
C GLN A 70 10.56 -1.42 -20.60
N GLY A 71 10.04 -1.98 -21.69
CA GLY A 71 10.69 -1.93 -23.01
C GLY A 71 12.04 -2.63 -23.07
N GLY A 72 12.28 -3.66 -22.23
CA GLY A 72 13.54 -4.40 -22.16
C GLY A 72 14.65 -3.69 -21.35
N SER A 73 14.30 -2.66 -20.59
CA SER A 73 15.23 -1.91 -19.75
C SER A 73 15.35 -2.52 -18.34
N ASN A 74 16.27 -2.00 -17.53
CA ASN A 74 16.36 -2.32 -16.11
C ASN A 74 15.59 -1.31 -15.22
N LEU A 75 14.60 -0.65 -15.77
CA LEU A 75 13.69 0.23 -15.03
C LEU A 75 12.71 -0.60 -14.21
N TYR A 76 12.30 -0.06 -13.09
CA TYR A 76 11.16 -0.55 -12.33
C TYR A 76 10.38 0.62 -11.76
N ILE A 77 9.08 0.43 -11.60
CA ILE A 77 8.14 1.40 -11.04
C ILE A 77 7.31 0.68 -9.99
N GLN A 78 7.15 1.33 -8.84
CA GLN A 78 6.33 0.83 -7.73
C GLN A 78 5.02 1.60 -7.65
N TYR A 79 3.93 0.85 -7.53
CA TYR A 79 2.57 1.38 -7.49
C TYR A 79 1.86 0.95 -6.23
N VAL A 80 0.98 1.83 -5.74
CA VAL A 80 -0.06 1.44 -4.79
C VAL A 80 -1.40 1.52 -5.50
N ALA A 81 -2.14 0.41 -5.50
CA ALA A 81 -3.53 0.35 -5.94
C ALA A 81 -4.45 0.11 -4.75
N VAL A 82 -5.63 0.72 -4.78
CA VAL A 82 -6.70 0.52 -3.81
C VAL A 82 -7.89 -0.11 -4.54
N PHE A 83 -8.45 -1.14 -3.92
CA PHE A 83 -9.63 -1.85 -4.42
C PHE A 83 -10.74 -1.78 -3.39
N LEU A 84 -11.95 -1.48 -3.85
CA LEU A 84 -13.17 -1.57 -3.06
C LEU A 84 -13.79 -2.96 -3.21
N ARG A 85 -14.43 -3.44 -2.15
CA ARG A 85 -15.27 -4.65 -2.23
C ARG A 85 -16.71 -4.23 -2.53
N ARG A 86 -17.20 -4.61 -3.71
CA ARG A 86 -18.57 -4.32 -4.14
C ARG A 86 -19.28 -5.63 -4.48
N LYS A 87 -20.37 -5.94 -3.77
CA LYS A 87 -21.14 -7.19 -3.97
C LYS A 87 -20.23 -8.43 -3.95
N GLY A 88 -19.28 -8.48 -3.00
CA GLY A 88 -18.33 -9.59 -2.83
C GLY A 88 -17.16 -9.63 -3.81
N LYS A 89 -17.08 -8.72 -4.79
CA LYS A 89 -16.00 -8.66 -5.79
C LYS A 89 -15.10 -7.45 -5.56
N LEU A 90 -13.80 -7.61 -5.78
CA LEU A 90 -12.86 -6.49 -5.78
C LEU A 90 -12.96 -5.71 -7.08
N ALA A 91 -13.05 -4.39 -6.95
CA ALA A 91 -13.03 -3.45 -8.06
C ALA A 91 -11.97 -2.36 -7.80
N PRO A 92 -11.10 -2.03 -8.79
CA PRO A 92 -10.09 -1.00 -8.59
C PRO A 92 -10.75 0.37 -8.41
N LEU A 93 -10.29 1.11 -7.39
CA LEU A 93 -10.69 2.49 -7.12
C LEU A 93 -9.67 3.47 -7.69
N THR A 94 -8.39 3.29 -7.34
CA THR A 94 -7.30 4.19 -7.72
C THR A 94 -5.98 3.45 -7.81
N ASN A 95 -5.03 4.03 -8.54
CA ASN A 95 -3.67 3.52 -8.70
C ASN A 95 -2.70 4.70 -8.83
N THR A 96 -1.59 4.67 -8.08
CA THR A 96 -0.64 5.78 -7.99
C THR A 96 0.79 5.25 -8.00
N ASN A 97 1.66 5.88 -8.79
CA ASN A 97 3.10 5.65 -8.71
C ASN A 97 3.61 6.21 -7.36
N VAL A 98 4.31 5.38 -6.60
CA VAL A 98 4.83 5.74 -5.26
C VAL A 98 6.34 5.66 -5.16
N GLY A 99 7.00 5.00 -6.12
CA GLY A 99 8.44 4.80 -6.14
C GLY A 99 8.93 4.17 -7.44
N GLY A 100 10.22 3.87 -7.49
CA GLY A 100 10.86 3.25 -8.64
C GLY A 100 12.31 3.66 -8.78
N LYS A 101 12.97 3.14 -9.80
CA LYS A 101 14.36 3.43 -10.10
C LYS A 101 14.60 4.93 -10.28
N SER A 102 15.66 5.45 -9.67
CA SER A 102 16.04 6.87 -9.66
C SER A 102 15.06 7.83 -8.95
N ALA A 103 14.02 7.29 -8.30
CA ALA A 103 13.11 8.05 -7.47
C ALA A 103 13.30 7.71 -5.98
N ARG A 104 12.76 6.61 -5.57
CA ARG A 104 12.90 6.01 -4.23
C ARG A 104 12.42 4.56 -4.28
N SER A 105 12.87 3.72 -3.36
CA SER A 105 12.22 2.43 -3.10
C SER A 105 11.21 2.56 -1.96
N VAL A 106 10.12 1.82 -2.03
CA VAL A 106 9.08 1.86 -1.01
C VAL A 106 8.66 0.47 -0.56
N GLU A 107 8.22 0.38 0.70
CA GLU A 107 7.63 -0.81 1.30
C GLU A 107 6.32 -0.45 1.99
N LEU A 108 5.26 -1.21 1.74
CA LEU A 108 3.95 -1.01 2.38
C LEU A 108 3.99 -1.56 3.82
N THR A 109 3.84 -0.69 4.81
CA THR A 109 3.98 -1.06 6.22
C THR A 109 2.66 -1.12 6.97
N ALA A 110 1.73 -0.21 6.66
CA ALA A 110 0.42 -0.18 7.31
C ALA A 110 -0.65 0.47 6.44
N VAL A 111 -1.89 0.10 6.70
CA VAL A 111 -3.09 0.81 6.28
C VAL A 111 -3.83 1.20 7.55
N ASP A 112 -3.95 2.49 7.78
CA ASP A 112 -4.59 3.08 8.95
C ASP A 112 -5.81 3.90 8.49
N SER A 113 -6.67 4.27 9.40
CA SER A 113 -8.06 4.77 9.21
C SER A 113 -8.34 5.72 8.03
N ASN A 114 -7.45 6.29 7.35
CA ASN A 114 -7.63 7.01 6.07
C ASN A 114 -6.33 7.13 5.29
N SER A 115 -5.32 6.38 5.68
CA SER A 115 -3.99 6.55 5.13
C SER A 115 -3.25 5.24 4.93
N ILE A 116 -2.40 5.25 3.94
CA ILE A 116 -1.47 4.19 3.59
C ILE A 116 -0.08 4.66 3.99
N LEU A 117 0.61 3.89 4.84
CA LEU A 117 1.95 4.18 5.31
C LEU A 117 2.97 3.37 4.53
N LEU A 118 3.97 4.05 3.99
CA LEU A 118 5.07 3.44 3.27
C LEU A 118 6.40 3.82 3.94
N ASP A 119 7.24 2.83 4.22
CA ASP A 119 8.65 3.07 4.45
C ASP A 119 9.34 3.36 3.12
N THR A 120 10.35 4.21 3.16
CA THR A 120 11.05 4.66 1.95
C THR A 120 12.55 4.55 2.10
N LEU A 121 13.23 4.19 1.00
CA LEU A 121 14.65 4.44 0.82
C LEU A 121 14.80 5.49 -0.29
N ASN A 122 15.26 6.68 0.09
CA ASN A 122 15.51 7.79 -0.82
C ASN A 122 16.98 7.86 -1.20
N TYR A 123 17.30 8.51 -2.32
CA TYR A 123 18.67 8.72 -2.73
C TYR A 123 19.33 9.83 -1.91
N GLY A 124 20.49 9.51 -1.33
CA GLY A 124 21.41 10.49 -0.76
C GLY A 124 22.33 11.11 -1.83
N PRO A 125 23.02 12.21 -1.50
CA PRO A 125 23.87 12.93 -2.46
C PRO A 125 25.03 12.11 -3.04
N LYS A 126 25.40 10.99 -2.39
CA LYS A 126 26.52 10.12 -2.79
C LYS A 126 26.06 8.73 -3.23
N ASP A 127 24.77 8.47 -3.30
CA ASP A 127 24.24 7.16 -3.66
C ASP A 127 24.41 6.87 -5.15
N ALA A 128 24.82 5.65 -5.44
CA ALA A 128 24.77 5.15 -6.81
C ALA A 128 23.31 5.02 -7.26
N SER A 129 23.04 5.10 -8.56
CA SER A 129 21.70 5.04 -9.15
C SER A 129 20.92 3.74 -8.89
N CYS A 130 21.62 2.68 -8.43
CA CYS A 130 21.01 1.41 -8.03
C CYS A 130 20.50 1.38 -6.58
N CYS A 131 21.08 2.27 -5.69
CA CYS A 131 21.15 1.89 -4.29
C CYS A 131 20.81 3.07 -3.36
N PRO A 132 19.53 3.42 -3.24
CA PRO A 132 19.09 4.47 -2.31
C PRO A 132 19.36 4.03 -0.87
N SER A 133 19.88 4.92 -0.02
CA SER A 133 20.32 4.60 1.34
C SER A 133 19.60 5.38 2.44
N VAL A 134 18.95 6.48 2.11
CA VAL A 134 18.35 7.38 3.11
C VAL A 134 16.96 6.88 3.50
N LYS A 135 16.87 6.33 4.71
CA LYS A 135 15.60 5.85 5.27
C LYS A 135 14.63 7.02 5.52
N GLY A 136 13.37 6.78 5.25
CA GLY A 136 12.29 7.71 5.52
C GLY A 136 10.94 7.00 5.57
N THR A 137 9.90 7.78 5.73
CA THR A 137 8.51 7.32 5.65
C THR A 137 7.69 8.32 4.84
N THR A 138 6.69 7.84 4.13
CA THR A 138 5.70 8.69 3.48
C THR A 138 4.30 8.15 3.74
N ARG A 139 3.31 9.04 3.65
CA ARG A 139 1.92 8.73 3.88
C ARG A 139 1.11 9.17 2.67
N TYR A 140 0.21 8.30 2.23
CA TYR A 140 -0.80 8.63 1.23
C TYR A 140 -2.18 8.65 1.88
N VAL A 141 -2.99 9.63 1.54
CA VAL A 141 -4.36 9.77 2.02
C VAL A 141 -5.30 9.60 0.84
N LEU A 142 -6.34 8.80 1.03
CA LEU A 142 -7.41 8.65 0.05
C LEU A 142 -8.39 9.82 0.22
N SER A 143 -8.57 10.61 -0.84
CA SER A 143 -9.52 11.73 -0.87
C SER A 143 -10.11 11.87 -2.26
N GLY A 144 -11.44 11.95 -2.36
CA GLY A 144 -12.13 12.04 -3.64
C GLY A 144 -11.85 10.87 -4.59
N GLY A 145 -11.57 9.68 -4.06
CA GLY A 145 -11.24 8.50 -4.86
C GLY A 145 -9.81 8.50 -5.42
N THR A 146 -8.94 9.39 -4.97
CA THR A 146 -7.56 9.52 -5.42
C THR A 146 -6.61 9.49 -4.21
N LEU A 147 -5.41 8.92 -4.40
CA LEU A 147 -4.35 8.93 -3.39
C LEU A 147 -3.48 10.19 -3.53
N HIS A 148 -3.34 10.92 -2.43
CA HIS A 148 -2.51 12.12 -2.34
C HIS A 148 -1.38 11.90 -1.34
N GLU A 149 -0.14 12.13 -1.76
CA GLU A 149 1.01 12.08 -0.85
C GLU A 149 0.97 13.26 0.13
N GLN A 150 0.98 12.98 1.42
CA GLN A 150 1.14 14.00 2.44
C GLN A 150 2.61 14.35 2.62
N LYS A 151 3.01 15.51 2.12
CA LYS A 151 4.35 16.05 2.38
C LYS A 151 4.48 16.36 3.89
N ARG A 152 5.53 15.85 4.53
CA ARG A 152 5.88 16.28 5.89
C ARG A 152 5.98 17.82 5.92
N ARG A 153 5.14 18.48 6.72
CA ARG A 153 5.37 19.91 7.04
C ARG A 153 6.75 19.99 7.71
N LYS A 154 7.69 20.74 7.13
CA LYS A 154 8.93 21.11 7.82
C LYS A 154 8.52 21.77 9.13
N PRO A 155 9.11 21.40 10.28
CA PRO A 155 8.88 22.14 11.52
C PRO A 155 9.22 23.60 11.25
N THR A 156 8.25 24.48 11.46
CA THR A 156 8.50 25.93 11.41
C THR A 156 9.42 26.23 12.60
N ALA A 157 10.67 26.57 12.34
CA ALA A 157 11.59 27.02 13.38
C ALA A 157 10.90 28.17 14.13
N ARG A 158 10.52 27.94 15.41
CA ARG A 158 10.10 29.04 16.27
C ARG A 158 11.27 30.00 16.35
N ARG A 159 11.13 31.19 15.78
CA ARG A 159 12.03 32.29 16.10
C ARG A 159 11.80 32.61 17.58
N ILE A 160 12.83 32.38 18.41
CA ILE A 160 12.94 32.85 19.77
C ILE A 160 13.30 34.33 19.72
#